data_375afb2eab63c9b6bef9edfd7a8d937c
#
_entry.id   375afb2eab63c9b6bef9edfd7a8d937c
#
_cell.length_a   1.000
_cell.length_b   1.000
_cell.length_c   1.000
_cell.angle_alpha   90.00
_cell.angle_beta   90.00
_cell.angle_gamma   90.00
#
_symmetry.space_group_name_H-M   'P 1'
#
loop_
_entity.id
_entity.type
_entity.pdbx_description
1 polymer ?
#
loop_
_entity_poly.entity_id
_entity_poly.type
_entity_poly.pdbx_seq_one_letter_code
_entity_poly.pdbx_strand_id
1 'polypeptide(L)'
;MIRQSYRLADHLGLVSASGSFPRPANRARNVAPACRGRAVFGGFYTVRFQLGQASGRGVMYVHDGKMLGGNSAFAHIGTYEEIGDEIAIVINTVRHNPDPNYPAMAGTDDATLFARGKRDGARYLFEGRLRELPDAPFRSVMTPVEEQPLPSAGSAAEGNVVNGLYSLRLRVLDDLGAGLTGVMLLNDGRILGGDAYFYYLGTYTSAGGRWKGQILNQEHTPAKGTNPVFAGHEVGIGFSGTYDDQGAWLEATALAGKRSLRLTAALKLMRRA
;
A
#
# COMPACT_ATOMS: atom_id res chain seq x y z
N MET A 1 15.56 29.59 -29.77
CA MET A 1 16.53 29.02 -30.74
C MET A 1 17.47 28.10 -29.99
N ILE A 2 17.64 26.94 -30.49
CA ILE A 2 18.57 25.79 -30.33
C ILE A 2 17.89 24.61 -29.66
N ARG A 3 17.44 23.72 -30.55
CA ARG A 3 17.15 22.30 -30.31
C ARG A 3 18.48 21.53 -30.25
N GLN A 4 18.60 20.62 -29.31
CA GLN A 4 19.54 19.50 -29.45
C GLN A 4 18.85 18.17 -29.16
N SER A 5 18.74 17.42 -30.25
CA SER A 5 18.35 16.02 -30.32
C SER A 5 19.58 15.15 -30.02
N TYR A 6 19.44 14.15 -29.14
CA TYR A 6 20.43 13.07 -29.08
C TYR A 6 19.78 11.77 -29.55
N ARG A 7 20.37 11.22 -30.62
CA ARG A 7 20.09 9.89 -31.19
C ARG A 7 20.82 8.81 -30.38
N LEU A 8 20.13 7.71 -30.15
CA LEU A 8 20.74 6.41 -29.81
C LEU A 8 21.52 5.87 -31.00
N ALA A 9 22.69 5.27 -30.74
CA ALA A 9 23.41 4.41 -31.68
C ALA A 9 23.74 3.08 -30.98
N ASP A 10 23.47 2.02 -31.74
CA ASP A 10 23.65 0.60 -31.44
C ASP A 10 25.10 0.20 -31.13
N HIS A 11 25.26 -0.80 -30.24
CA HIS A 11 26.39 -1.74 -30.35
C HIS A 11 25.94 -3.16 -29.96
N LEU A 12 25.69 -3.94 -31.01
CA LEU A 12 25.63 -5.40 -30.97
C LEU A 12 27.05 -5.95 -30.96
N GLY A 13 27.40 -6.72 -29.96
CA GLY A 13 28.60 -7.54 -29.89
C GLY A 13 28.23 -9.02 -29.78
N LEU A 14 28.18 -9.71 -30.92
CA LEU A 14 28.08 -11.17 -31.01
C LEU A 14 29.45 -11.80 -30.75
N VAL A 15 29.54 -12.69 -29.76
CA VAL A 15 30.63 -13.67 -29.66
C VAL A 15 30.03 -15.06 -29.62
N SER A 16 30.30 -15.82 -30.69
CA SER A 16 30.04 -17.25 -30.85
C SER A 16 31.10 -18.06 -30.10
N ALA A 17 30.69 -18.99 -29.26
CA ALA A 17 31.55 -20.08 -28.79
C ALA A 17 30.77 -21.38 -28.80
N SER A 18 31.12 -22.25 -29.74
CA SER A 18 30.71 -23.64 -29.87
C SER A 18 31.43 -24.50 -28.83
N GLY A 19 30.67 -25.13 -27.93
CA GLY A 19 31.14 -26.13 -27.00
C GLY A 19 30.09 -27.19 -26.79
N SER A 20 30.28 -28.37 -27.39
CA SER A 20 29.44 -29.56 -27.24
C SER A 20 29.68 -30.22 -25.88
N PHE A 21 28.65 -30.40 -25.07
CA PHE A 21 28.60 -31.24 -23.87
C PHE A 21 27.62 -32.41 -24.03
N PRO A 22 27.90 -33.60 -23.46
CA PRO A 22 27.10 -34.82 -23.68
C PRO A 22 25.77 -34.75 -22.93
N ARG A 23 24.70 -35.28 -23.53
CA ARG A 23 23.36 -35.42 -22.98
C ARG A 23 23.35 -36.51 -21.90
N PRO A 24 22.81 -36.23 -20.69
CA PRO A 24 22.40 -37.30 -19.77
C PRO A 24 20.98 -37.81 -20.15
N ALA A 25 20.81 -39.11 -19.97
CA ALA A 25 19.63 -39.90 -20.31
C ALA A 25 18.35 -39.42 -19.58
N ASN A 26 17.33 -39.27 -20.37
CA ASN A 26 15.99 -38.86 -19.97
C ASN A 26 15.27 -40.02 -19.24
N ARG A 27 15.12 -39.95 -17.91
CA ARG A 27 14.10 -40.71 -17.17
C ARG A 27 12.94 -39.76 -16.89
N ALA A 28 11.95 -39.76 -17.76
CA ALA A 28 10.68 -39.09 -17.55
C ALA A 28 10.00 -39.71 -16.30
N ARG A 29 10.05 -39.00 -15.16
CA ARG A 29 9.09 -39.18 -14.09
C ARG A 29 7.89 -38.33 -14.47
N ASN A 30 6.76 -38.98 -14.80
CA ASN A 30 5.44 -38.37 -14.85
C ASN A 30 5.12 -37.79 -13.46
N VAL A 31 5.44 -36.53 -13.27
CA VAL A 31 4.88 -35.73 -12.17
C VAL A 31 3.56 -35.19 -12.72
N ALA A 32 2.44 -35.71 -12.20
CA ALA A 32 1.14 -35.14 -12.43
C ALA A 32 1.19 -33.63 -12.17
N PRO A 33 0.53 -32.77 -12.99
CA PRO A 33 0.50 -31.36 -12.74
C PRO A 33 -0.16 -31.15 -11.38
N ALA A 34 0.59 -30.62 -10.41
CA ALA A 34 0.03 -30.15 -9.15
C ALA A 34 -1.08 -29.16 -9.55
N CYS A 35 -2.30 -29.43 -9.08
CA CYS A 35 -3.40 -28.45 -9.13
C CYS A 35 -2.87 -27.18 -8.46
N ARG A 36 -2.49 -26.18 -9.28
CA ARG A 36 -2.20 -24.85 -8.78
C ARG A 36 -3.53 -24.32 -8.24
N GLY A 37 -3.68 -24.36 -6.91
CA GLY A 37 -4.80 -23.74 -6.24
C GLY A 37 -4.95 -22.33 -6.80
N ARG A 38 -6.18 -21.97 -7.18
CA ARG A 38 -6.51 -20.63 -7.66
C ARG A 38 -6.01 -19.65 -6.60
N ALA A 39 -5.08 -18.77 -6.97
CA ALA A 39 -4.61 -17.77 -6.01
C ALA A 39 -5.78 -16.83 -5.70
N VAL A 40 -6.22 -16.84 -4.47
CA VAL A 40 -7.29 -16.01 -3.95
C VAL A 40 -6.87 -14.54 -4.03
N PHE A 41 -7.79 -13.67 -4.47
CA PHE A 41 -7.57 -12.22 -4.43
C PHE A 41 -7.62 -11.77 -2.97
N GLY A 42 -6.47 -11.52 -2.39
CA GLY A 42 -6.34 -11.16 -0.98
C GLY A 42 -4.93 -10.73 -0.62
N GLY A 43 -4.77 -10.04 0.50
CA GLY A 43 -3.50 -9.56 1.01
C GLY A 43 -3.32 -8.04 0.88
N PHE A 44 -2.09 -7.59 1.01
CA PHE A 44 -1.74 -6.17 0.99
C PHE A 44 -1.06 -5.79 -0.33
N TYR A 45 -1.44 -4.63 -0.87
CA TYR A 45 -1.04 -4.19 -2.21
C TYR A 45 -0.61 -2.72 -2.19
N THR A 46 0.39 -2.40 -2.99
CA THR A 46 0.57 -1.03 -3.52
C THR A 46 -0.29 -0.85 -4.75
N VAL A 47 -0.88 0.33 -4.91
CA VAL A 47 -1.80 0.64 -6.01
C VAL A 47 -1.30 1.85 -6.77
N ARG A 48 -1.26 1.73 -8.09
CA ARG A 48 -1.11 2.86 -9.01
C ARG A 48 -2.38 2.95 -9.84
N PHE A 49 -2.93 4.14 -9.96
CA PHE A 49 -4.17 4.35 -10.71
C PHE A 49 -4.12 5.61 -11.56
N GLN A 50 -4.95 5.62 -12.58
CA GLN A 50 -5.13 6.72 -13.51
C GLN A 50 -6.62 6.96 -13.71
N LEU A 51 -7.02 8.23 -13.75
CA LEU A 51 -8.36 8.70 -14.07
C LEU A 51 -8.23 9.78 -15.14
N GLY A 52 -8.60 9.47 -16.38
CA GLY A 52 -8.31 10.34 -17.51
C GLY A 52 -6.82 10.63 -17.62
N GLN A 53 -6.42 11.89 -17.50
CA GLN A 53 -5.01 12.32 -17.52
C GLN A 53 -4.37 12.40 -16.13
N ALA A 54 -5.17 12.35 -15.06
CA ALA A 54 -4.67 12.42 -13.71
C ALA A 54 -4.19 11.04 -13.25
N SER A 55 -3.15 11.00 -12.41
CA SER A 55 -2.61 9.77 -11.84
C SER A 55 -2.45 9.87 -10.33
N GLY A 56 -2.66 8.75 -9.66
CA GLY A 56 -2.51 8.63 -8.23
C GLY A 56 -1.91 7.29 -7.81
N ARG A 57 -1.66 7.18 -6.53
CA ARG A 57 -1.09 5.98 -5.92
C ARG A 57 -1.48 5.89 -4.46
N GLY A 58 -1.35 4.72 -3.89
CA GLY A 58 -1.67 4.45 -2.50
C GLY A 58 -1.50 2.97 -2.17
N VAL A 59 -2.16 2.54 -1.13
CA VAL A 59 -2.14 1.15 -0.66
C VAL A 59 -3.56 0.60 -0.52
N MET A 60 -3.69 -0.73 -0.57
CA MET A 60 -4.98 -1.42 -0.41
C MET A 60 -4.78 -2.76 0.29
N TYR A 61 -5.57 -3.01 1.31
CA TYR A 61 -5.73 -4.32 1.93
C TYR A 61 -7.02 -4.96 1.45
N VAL A 62 -6.93 -6.23 1.06
CA VAL A 62 -8.03 -7.03 0.51
C VAL A 62 -8.22 -8.27 1.37
N HIS A 63 -9.38 -8.42 1.97
CA HIS A 63 -9.70 -9.54 2.85
C HIS A 63 -11.22 -9.72 2.99
N ASP A 64 -11.69 -10.95 2.91
CA ASP A 64 -13.10 -11.35 3.14
C ASP A 64 -14.14 -10.46 2.47
N GLY A 65 -13.98 -10.25 1.15
CA GLY A 65 -14.91 -9.43 0.37
C GLY A 65 -14.77 -7.93 0.57
N LYS A 66 -13.87 -7.48 1.44
CA LYS A 66 -13.63 -6.06 1.75
C LYS A 66 -12.33 -5.55 1.16
N MET A 67 -12.30 -4.27 0.84
CA MET A 67 -11.14 -3.53 0.37
C MET A 67 -11.00 -2.26 1.22
N LEU A 68 -9.90 -2.14 1.95
CA LEU A 68 -9.62 -1.03 2.85
C LEU A 68 -8.22 -0.48 2.59
N GLY A 69 -8.12 0.81 2.30
CA GLY A 69 -6.84 1.43 1.98
C GLY A 69 -6.95 2.93 1.78
N GLY A 70 -6.01 3.50 1.03
CA GLY A 70 -5.97 4.93 0.77
C GLY A 70 -4.59 5.45 0.43
N ASN A 71 -4.44 6.76 0.60
CA ASN A 71 -3.19 7.50 0.41
C ASN A 71 -3.08 8.68 1.39
N SER A 72 -2.23 9.66 1.10
CA SER A 72 -2.02 10.83 1.95
C SER A 72 -3.28 11.68 2.18
N ALA A 73 -4.27 11.65 1.29
CA ALA A 73 -5.43 12.55 1.36
C ALA A 73 -6.77 11.81 1.34
N PHE A 74 -6.86 10.64 0.72
CA PHE A 74 -8.11 9.91 0.52
C PHE A 74 -8.06 8.52 1.13
N ALA A 75 -9.15 8.12 1.78
CA ALA A 75 -9.43 6.74 2.13
C ALA A 75 -10.22 6.07 0.99
N HIS A 76 -9.92 4.82 0.73
CA HIS A 76 -10.57 3.97 -0.25
C HIS A 76 -11.21 2.79 0.49
N ILE A 77 -12.53 2.76 0.53
CA ILE A 77 -13.31 1.78 1.30
C ILE A 77 -14.27 1.09 0.34
N GLY A 78 -14.16 -0.23 0.21
CA GLY A 78 -14.96 -0.92 -0.77
C GLY A 78 -15.16 -2.40 -0.50
N THR A 79 -15.75 -3.04 -1.51
CA THR A 79 -16.00 -4.48 -1.55
C THR A 79 -15.57 -5.04 -2.89
N TYR A 80 -15.34 -6.35 -2.92
CA TYR A 80 -15.09 -7.08 -4.15
C TYR A 80 -15.88 -8.39 -4.19
N GLU A 81 -16.08 -8.87 -5.40
CA GLU A 81 -16.67 -10.18 -5.72
C GLU A 81 -15.84 -10.85 -6.83
N GLU A 82 -15.47 -12.11 -6.64
CA GLU A 82 -14.81 -12.92 -7.67
C GLU A 82 -15.87 -13.59 -8.55
N ILE A 83 -15.89 -13.27 -9.84
CA ILE A 83 -16.85 -13.76 -10.83
C ILE A 83 -16.08 -14.49 -11.93
N GLY A 84 -15.99 -15.81 -11.82
CA GLY A 84 -15.14 -16.57 -12.74
C GLY A 84 -13.66 -16.15 -12.61
N ASP A 85 -13.03 -15.70 -13.69
CA ASP A 85 -11.65 -15.20 -13.69
C ASP A 85 -11.55 -13.69 -13.51
N GLU A 86 -12.67 -13.02 -13.35
CA GLU A 86 -12.75 -11.58 -13.13
C GLU A 86 -13.06 -11.26 -11.67
N ILE A 87 -12.70 -10.06 -11.28
CA ILE A 87 -12.96 -9.46 -9.96
C ILE A 87 -13.74 -8.18 -10.21
N ALA A 88 -14.96 -8.10 -9.67
CA ALA A 88 -15.73 -6.86 -9.64
C ALA A 88 -15.48 -6.13 -8.34
N ILE A 89 -15.25 -4.81 -8.40
CA ILE A 89 -15.01 -3.98 -7.23
C ILE A 89 -15.93 -2.76 -7.22
N VAL A 90 -16.34 -2.37 -6.02
CA VAL A 90 -17.01 -1.09 -5.75
C VAL A 90 -16.24 -0.41 -4.62
N ILE A 91 -15.69 0.78 -4.87
CA ILE A 91 -14.86 1.52 -3.91
C ILE A 91 -15.43 2.93 -3.74
N ASN A 92 -15.71 3.30 -2.51
CA ASN A 92 -15.96 4.69 -2.12
C ASN A 92 -14.64 5.34 -1.72
N THR A 93 -14.35 6.47 -2.32
CA THR A 93 -13.18 7.31 -2.04
C THR A 93 -13.65 8.53 -1.27
N VAL A 94 -13.13 8.74 -0.07
CA VAL A 94 -13.52 9.85 0.81
C VAL A 94 -12.28 10.59 1.27
N ARG A 95 -12.30 11.93 1.19
CA ARG A 95 -11.20 12.75 1.70
C ARG A 95 -11.12 12.68 3.23
N HIS A 96 -9.95 12.37 3.76
CA HIS A 96 -9.66 12.39 5.19
C HIS A 96 -8.66 13.50 5.60
N ASN A 97 -7.94 14.05 4.63
CA ASN A 97 -6.97 15.12 4.87
C ASN A 97 -7.07 16.20 3.77
N PRO A 98 -7.30 17.47 4.13
CA PRO A 98 -7.28 18.57 3.17
C PRO A 98 -5.84 18.95 2.85
N ASP A 99 -5.29 18.38 1.78
CA ASP A 99 -3.94 18.67 1.27
C ASP A 99 -4.04 19.22 -0.16
N PRO A 100 -3.62 20.47 -0.41
CA PRO A 100 -3.70 21.09 -1.74
C PRO A 100 -2.83 20.38 -2.80
N ASN A 101 -1.82 19.61 -2.38
CA ASN A 101 -1.00 18.79 -3.29
C ASN A 101 -1.74 17.55 -3.81
N TYR A 102 -2.90 17.22 -3.23
CA TYR A 102 -3.75 16.10 -3.62
C TYR A 102 -5.15 16.60 -4.00
N PRO A 103 -5.32 17.26 -5.15
CA PRO A 103 -6.63 17.68 -5.62
C PRO A 103 -7.54 16.45 -5.85
N ALA A 104 -8.84 16.64 -5.65
CA ALA A 104 -9.82 15.61 -5.94
C ALA A 104 -9.92 15.39 -7.46
N MET A 105 -9.50 14.23 -7.95
CA MET A 105 -9.48 13.91 -9.38
C MET A 105 -10.87 13.90 -10.02
N ALA A 106 -11.90 13.56 -9.23
CA ALA A 106 -13.30 13.57 -9.65
C ALA A 106 -13.98 14.95 -9.50
N GLY A 107 -13.25 15.97 -9.05
CA GLY A 107 -13.81 17.28 -8.72
C GLY A 107 -14.62 17.32 -7.43
N THR A 108 -14.73 16.20 -6.72
CA THR A 108 -15.44 16.06 -5.45
C THR A 108 -14.62 15.24 -4.46
N ASP A 109 -14.82 15.49 -3.17
CA ASP A 109 -14.11 14.81 -2.07
C ASP A 109 -14.69 13.43 -1.72
N ASP A 110 -15.83 13.07 -2.32
CA ASP A 110 -16.49 11.78 -2.21
C ASP A 110 -16.84 11.28 -3.62
N ALA A 111 -16.36 10.10 -3.96
CA ALA A 111 -16.59 9.50 -5.27
C ALA A 111 -16.71 7.98 -5.20
N THR A 112 -17.52 7.40 -6.08
CA THR A 112 -17.74 5.95 -6.16
C THR A 112 -17.14 5.38 -7.45
N LEU A 113 -16.20 4.47 -7.30
CA LEU A 113 -15.58 3.70 -8.39
C LEU A 113 -16.31 2.37 -8.58
N PHE A 114 -16.64 2.06 -9.81
CA PHE A 114 -17.01 0.72 -10.29
C PHE A 114 -15.97 0.23 -11.26
N ALA A 115 -15.35 -0.90 -10.98
CA ALA A 115 -14.34 -1.45 -11.88
C ALA A 115 -14.39 -2.99 -11.93
N ARG A 116 -13.83 -3.53 -12.99
CA ARG A 116 -13.58 -4.96 -13.16
C ARG A 116 -12.12 -5.16 -13.45
N GLY A 117 -11.59 -6.28 -13.00
CA GLY A 117 -10.19 -6.59 -13.19
C GLY A 117 -9.93 -8.07 -13.18
N LYS A 118 -8.70 -8.40 -13.50
CA LYS A 118 -8.21 -9.77 -13.53
C LYS A 118 -6.74 -9.82 -13.17
N ARG A 119 -6.30 -11.02 -12.84
CA ARG A 119 -4.90 -11.29 -12.55
C ARG A 119 -4.06 -11.22 -13.83
N ASP A 120 -2.92 -10.55 -13.72
CA ASP A 120 -1.86 -10.48 -14.74
C ASP A 120 -0.51 -10.81 -14.10
N GLY A 121 -0.09 -12.05 -14.21
CA GLY A 121 1.09 -12.57 -13.51
C GLY A 121 0.93 -12.49 -11.98
N ALA A 122 1.80 -11.71 -11.34
CA ALA A 122 1.74 -11.45 -9.89
C ALA A 122 0.85 -10.26 -9.53
N ARG A 123 0.32 -9.50 -10.52
CA ARG A 123 -0.43 -8.26 -10.32
C ARG A 123 -1.91 -8.47 -10.62
N TYR A 124 -2.70 -7.44 -10.32
CA TYR A 124 -4.10 -7.33 -10.75
C TYR A 124 -4.29 -6.01 -11.49
N LEU A 125 -4.94 -6.08 -12.64
CA LEU A 125 -5.26 -4.94 -13.49
C LEU A 125 -6.76 -4.70 -13.43
N PHE A 126 -7.17 -3.46 -13.18
CA PHE A 126 -8.58 -3.06 -13.14
C PHE A 126 -8.83 -1.94 -14.12
N GLU A 127 -9.99 -2.00 -14.77
CA GLU A 127 -10.54 -0.94 -15.60
C GLU A 127 -11.97 -0.62 -15.15
N GLY A 128 -12.36 0.64 -15.21
CA GLY A 128 -13.67 1.06 -14.73
C GLY A 128 -13.95 2.54 -14.94
N ARG A 129 -14.87 3.03 -14.14
CA ARG A 129 -15.28 4.44 -14.17
C ARG A 129 -15.81 4.89 -12.80
N LEU A 130 -15.75 6.18 -12.55
CA LEU A 130 -16.40 6.79 -11.41
C LEU A 130 -17.83 7.14 -11.77
N ARG A 131 -18.74 7.01 -10.79
CA ARG A 131 -20.13 7.45 -10.96
C ARG A 131 -20.21 8.96 -11.24
N GLU A 132 -19.38 9.74 -10.57
CA GLU A 132 -19.33 11.20 -10.63
C GLU A 132 -18.63 11.74 -11.89
N LEU A 133 -17.86 10.89 -12.59
CA LEU A 133 -17.12 11.25 -13.80
C LEU A 133 -17.11 10.07 -14.78
N PRO A 134 -18.28 9.68 -15.35
CA PRO A 134 -18.45 8.44 -16.12
C PRO A 134 -17.66 8.43 -17.44
N ASP A 135 -17.36 9.59 -18.03
CA ASP A 135 -16.63 9.71 -19.30
C ASP A 135 -15.11 9.58 -19.15
N ALA A 136 -14.58 9.73 -17.92
CA ALA A 136 -13.16 9.55 -17.68
C ALA A 136 -12.84 8.07 -17.40
N PRO A 137 -12.01 7.43 -18.24
CA PRO A 137 -11.62 6.05 -18.01
C PRO A 137 -10.75 5.95 -16.76
N PHE A 138 -11.06 4.96 -15.92
CA PHE A 138 -10.23 4.57 -14.79
C PHE A 138 -9.44 3.32 -15.12
N ARG A 139 -8.18 3.31 -14.74
CA ARG A 139 -7.29 2.13 -14.77
C ARG A 139 -6.47 2.05 -13.52
N SER A 140 -6.23 0.84 -13.03
CA SER A 140 -5.28 0.65 -11.92
C SER A 140 -4.51 -0.65 -12.02
N VAL A 141 -3.35 -0.64 -11.38
CA VAL A 141 -2.49 -1.80 -11.18
C VAL A 141 -2.29 -1.97 -9.69
N MET A 142 -2.65 -3.14 -9.18
CA MET A 142 -2.39 -3.55 -7.81
C MET A 142 -1.22 -4.54 -7.81
N THR A 143 -0.15 -4.19 -7.10
CA THR A 143 1.05 -5.03 -6.97
C THR A 143 1.11 -5.55 -5.54
N PRO A 144 1.15 -6.88 -5.33
CA PRO A 144 1.21 -7.43 -3.98
C PRO A 144 2.50 -7.00 -3.28
N VAL A 145 2.37 -6.68 -2.01
CA VAL A 145 3.50 -6.47 -1.10
C VAL A 145 3.77 -7.80 -0.42
N GLU A 146 4.99 -8.31 -0.55
CA GLU A 146 5.41 -9.49 0.19
C GLU A 146 5.47 -9.14 1.67
N GLU A 147 4.54 -9.70 2.43
CA GLU A 147 4.55 -9.56 3.87
C GLU A 147 5.68 -10.43 4.43
N GLN A 148 6.70 -9.79 4.99
CA GLN A 148 7.71 -10.52 5.76
C GLN A 148 6.99 -11.20 6.95
N PRO A 149 7.42 -12.40 7.37
CA PRO A 149 6.88 -13.03 8.56
C PRO A 149 7.16 -12.13 9.77
N LEU A 150 6.17 -11.33 10.11
CA LEU A 150 6.19 -10.50 11.32
C LEU A 150 6.00 -11.44 12.53
N PRO A 151 6.62 -11.15 13.68
CA PRO A 151 6.38 -11.91 14.90
C PRO A 151 4.87 -12.01 15.13
N SER A 152 4.40 -13.21 15.49
CA SER A 152 2.97 -13.43 15.75
C SER A 152 2.47 -12.38 16.74
N ALA A 153 1.45 -11.61 16.35
CA ALA A 153 0.73 -10.76 17.27
C ALA A 153 0.14 -11.65 18.36
N GLY A 154 0.25 -11.21 19.61
CA GLY A 154 -0.37 -11.91 20.72
C GLY A 154 -1.89 -11.99 20.50
N SER A 155 -2.52 -13.05 21.01
CA SER A 155 -3.97 -13.24 20.97
C SER A 155 -4.70 -11.96 21.39
N ALA A 156 -5.74 -11.60 20.65
CA ALA A 156 -6.62 -10.48 20.97
C ALA A 156 -7.26 -10.71 22.36
N ALA A 157 -6.92 -9.85 23.32
CA ALA A 157 -7.60 -9.80 24.61
C ALA A 157 -8.86 -8.91 24.50
N GLU A 158 -9.87 -9.11 25.33
CA GLU A 158 -11.01 -8.18 25.43
C GLU A 158 -10.53 -6.75 25.72
N GLY A 159 -11.10 -5.76 25.03
CA GLY A 159 -10.75 -4.35 25.19
C GLY A 159 -9.55 -3.88 24.38
N ASN A 160 -9.25 -4.55 23.26
CA ASN A 160 -8.19 -4.16 22.33
C ASN A 160 -8.55 -2.94 21.49
N VAL A 161 -7.51 -2.37 20.85
CA VAL A 161 -7.68 -1.39 19.77
C VAL A 161 -8.68 -1.93 18.75
N VAL A 162 -9.62 -1.10 18.33
CA VAL A 162 -10.66 -1.47 17.37
C VAL A 162 -10.03 -1.84 16.02
N ASN A 163 -10.36 -3.03 15.50
CA ASN A 163 -9.96 -3.40 14.14
C ASN A 163 -10.63 -2.48 13.11
N GLY A 164 -9.86 -1.90 12.20
CA GLY A 164 -10.41 -0.97 11.22
C GLY A 164 -9.39 -0.15 10.47
N LEU A 165 -9.90 0.64 9.54
CA LEU A 165 -9.14 1.63 8.79
C LEU A 165 -9.15 2.98 9.55
N TYR A 166 -7.98 3.55 9.71
CA TYR A 166 -7.74 4.81 10.39
C TYR A 166 -7.10 5.82 9.44
N SER A 167 -7.47 7.09 9.55
CA SER A 167 -6.62 8.17 9.05
C SER A 167 -5.45 8.38 10.00
N LEU A 168 -4.26 8.58 9.45
CA LEU A 168 -3.01 8.81 10.17
C LEU A 168 -2.54 10.25 9.96
N ARG A 169 -2.20 10.93 11.05
CA ARG A 169 -1.45 12.21 11.04
C ARG A 169 -0.22 12.07 11.90
N LEU A 170 0.94 12.15 11.28
CA LEU A 170 2.24 12.01 11.92
C LEU A 170 2.97 13.36 11.95
N ARG A 171 3.62 13.67 13.06
CA ARG A 171 4.49 14.83 13.22
C ARG A 171 5.88 14.39 13.64
N VAL A 172 6.90 14.99 13.04
CA VAL A 172 8.29 14.88 13.48
C VAL A 172 8.54 15.99 14.47
N LEU A 173 8.93 15.64 15.71
CA LEU A 173 9.09 16.63 16.79
C LEU A 173 10.36 17.47 16.63
N ASP A 174 11.35 16.92 15.97
CA ASP A 174 12.67 17.56 15.78
C ASP A 174 12.74 18.34 14.45
N ASP A 175 11.62 18.47 13.72
CA ASP A 175 11.53 19.17 12.44
C ASP A 175 10.29 20.08 12.43
N LEU A 176 10.48 21.33 12.00
CA LEU A 176 9.38 22.31 11.86
C LEU A 176 8.56 22.08 10.56
N GLY A 177 8.83 21.00 9.83
CA GLY A 177 8.15 20.66 8.59
C GLY A 177 6.68 20.29 8.75
N ALA A 178 5.96 20.26 7.64
CA ALA A 178 4.58 19.80 7.58
C ALA A 178 4.50 18.32 8.02
N GLY A 179 3.45 17.98 8.78
CA GLY A 179 3.20 16.59 9.18
C GLY A 179 2.93 15.68 7.98
N LEU A 180 3.22 14.41 8.13
CA LEU A 180 2.89 13.38 7.16
C LEU A 180 1.49 12.83 7.43
N THR A 181 0.79 12.47 6.37
CA THR A 181 -0.57 11.93 6.44
C THR A 181 -0.68 10.65 5.61
N GLY A 182 -1.55 9.76 6.03
CA GLY A 182 -1.77 8.49 5.35
C GLY A 182 -2.96 7.74 5.94
N VAL A 183 -3.02 6.45 5.68
CA VAL A 183 -3.99 5.53 6.25
C VAL A 183 -3.29 4.37 6.96
N MET A 184 -3.90 3.87 8.01
CA MET A 184 -3.41 2.72 8.76
C MET A 184 -4.56 1.75 9.04
N LEU A 185 -4.39 0.49 8.67
CA LEU A 185 -5.28 -0.59 9.03
C LEU A 185 -4.71 -1.29 10.26
N LEU A 186 -5.52 -1.41 11.29
CA LEU A 186 -5.26 -2.22 12.47
C LEU A 186 -6.15 -3.46 12.41
N ASN A 187 -5.56 -4.65 12.45
CA ASN A 187 -6.27 -5.91 12.38
C ASN A 187 -5.57 -7.01 13.19
N ASP A 188 -6.16 -7.37 14.32
CA ASP A 188 -5.70 -8.46 15.20
C ASP A 188 -4.19 -8.43 15.48
N GLY A 189 -3.70 -7.28 15.95
CA GLY A 189 -2.29 -7.07 16.29
C GLY A 189 -1.37 -6.81 15.10
N ARG A 190 -1.89 -6.75 13.87
CA ARG A 190 -1.16 -6.38 12.65
C ARG A 190 -1.41 -4.94 12.28
N ILE A 191 -0.38 -4.30 11.77
CA ILE A 191 -0.42 -2.96 11.18
C ILE A 191 -0.12 -3.08 9.69
N LEU A 192 -1.03 -2.59 8.87
CA LEU A 192 -0.85 -2.42 7.43
C LEU A 192 -1.27 -0.99 7.08
N GLY A 193 -0.60 -0.35 6.17
CA GLY A 193 -0.98 1.01 5.82
C GLY A 193 -0.02 1.65 4.86
N GLY A 194 -0.20 2.95 4.64
CA GLY A 194 0.67 3.72 3.77
C GLY A 194 0.09 5.04 3.34
N ASP A 195 0.79 5.64 2.42
CA ASP A 195 0.43 6.89 1.78
C ASP A 195 0.73 6.83 0.27
N ALA A 196 0.95 7.96 -0.37
CA ALA A 196 1.28 8.01 -1.79
C ALA A 196 2.70 7.54 -2.13
N TYR A 197 3.59 7.40 -1.15
CA TYR A 197 5.01 7.12 -1.35
C TYR A 197 5.52 5.92 -0.56
N PHE A 198 4.95 5.69 0.62
CA PHE A 198 5.40 4.67 1.57
C PHE A 198 4.29 3.67 1.87
N TYR A 199 4.68 2.45 2.23
CA TYR A 199 3.81 1.51 2.91
C TYR A 199 4.37 1.15 4.27
N TYR A 200 3.48 0.77 5.19
CA TYR A 200 3.78 0.42 6.57
C TYR A 200 3.38 -1.02 6.83
N LEU A 201 4.29 -1.79 7.39
CA LEU A 201 4.04 -3.13 7.90
C LEU A 201 4.44 -3.17 9.37
N GLY A 202 3.62 -3.76 10.23
CA GLY A 202 3.97 -3.80 11.64
C GLY A 202 3.11 -4.74 12.46
N THR A 203 3.46 -4.76 13.76
CA THR A 203 2.70 -5.49 14.77
C THR A 203 2.52 -4.65 16.01
N TYR A 204 1.44 -4.91 16.74
CA TYR A 204 1.18 -4.27 18.02
C TYR A 204 0.57 -5.25 19.03
N THR A 205 0.68 -4.89 20.29
CA THR A 205 -0.10 -5.45 21.38
C THR A 205 -0.84 -4.33 22.08
N SER A 206 -2.05 -4.61 22.57
CA SER A 206 -2.88 -3.62 23.26
C SER A 206 -3.59 -4.25 24.45
N ALA A 207 -3.70 -3.49 25.54
CA ALA A 207 -4.44 -3.84 26.73
C ALA A 207 -4.72 -2.59 27.58
N GLY A 208 -5.90 -2.51 28.19
CA GLY A 208 -6.23 -1.48 29.17
C GLY A 208 -6.05 -0.03 28.66
N GLY A 209 -6.44 0.25 27.40
CA GLY A 209 -6.33 1.58 26.80
C GLY A 209 -4.90 1.96 26.38
N ARG A 210 -3.94 1.04 26.49
CA ARG A 210 -2.55 1.24 26.09
C ARG A 210 -2.14 0.28 24.98
N TRP A 211 -1.30 0.73 24.05
CA TRP A 211 -0.77 -0.09 22.99
C TRP A 211 0.70 0.22 22.74
N LYS A 212 1.41 -0.74 22.18
CA LYS A 212 2.81 -0.62 21.78
C LYS A 212 3.11 -1.57 20.63
N GLY A 213 4.12 -1.24 19.84
CA GLY A 213 4.47 -2.08 18.73
C GLY A 213 5.67 -1.55 17.95
N GLN A 214 5.81 -2.13 16.78
CA GLN A 214 6.86 -1.76 15.83
C GLN A 214 6.29 -1.69 14.42
N ILE A 215 6.81 -0.77 13.62
CA ILE A 215 6.44 -0.53 12.23
C ILE A 215 7.71 -0.53 11.40
N LEU A 216 7.67 -1.19 10.26
CA LEU A 216 8.63 -1.07 9.19
C LEU A 216 8.02 -0.16 8.12
N ASN A 217 8.66 0.97 7.84
CA ASN A 217 8.26 1.91 6.81
C ASN A 217 9.16 1.72 5.59
N GLN A 218 8.55 1.47 4.42
CA GLN A 218 9.27 1.23 3.17
C GLN A 218 8.75 2.11 2.05
N GLU A 219 9.65 2.66 1.24
CA GLU A 219 9.31 3.46 0.08
C GLU A 219 8.91 2.57 -1.11
N HIS A 220 7.70 2.77 -1.65
CA HIS A 220 7.24 2.09 -2.88
C HIS A 220 7.30 2.99 -4.12
N THR A 221 7.46 4.27 -3.90
CA THR A 221 7.60 5.28 -4.97
C THR A 221 8.52 6.38 -4.47
N PRO A 222 9.55 6.78 -5.26
CA PRO A 222 10.45 7.85 -4.86
C PRO A 222 9.70 9.11 -4.41
N ALA A 223 9.91 9.50 -3.16
CA ALA A 223 9.32 10.70 -2.60
C ALA A 223 9.90 11.93 -3.31
N LYS A 224 9.03 12.83 -3.75
CA LYS A 224 9.45 14.09 -4.36
C LYS A 224 9.76 15.10 -3.26
N GLY A 225 10.91 15.76 -3.38
CA GLY A 225 11.31 16.82 -2.46
C GLY A 225 12.79 16.78 -2.10
N THR A 226 13.28 17.89 -1.58
CA THR A 226 14.70 18.08 -1.26
C THR A 226 15.12 17.46 0.07
N ASN A 227 14.16 17.01 0.90
CA ASN A 227 14.48 16.46 2.22
C ASN A 227 13.37 15.48 2.70
N PRO A 228 13.27 14.28 2.13
CA PRO A 228 12.31 13.28 2.61
C PRO A 228 12.66 12.90 4.07
N VAL A 229 11.66 12.87 4.95
CA VAL A 229 11.82 12.59 6.38
C VAL A 229 12.61 11.30 6.63
N PHE A 230 12.38 10.29 5.81
CA PHE A 230 13.03 8.98 5.91
C PHE A 230 14.09 8.74 4.82
N ALA A 231 14.41 9.75 4.01
CA ALA A 231 15.50 9.73 3.00
C ALA A 231 15.49 8.52 2.06
N GLY A 232 14.31 7.95 1.74
CA GLY A 232 14.16 6.80 0.85
C GLY A 232 14.66 5.46 1.44
N HIS A 233 15.00 5.42 2.74
CA HIS A 233 15.45 4.21 3.41
C HIS A 233 14.29 3.44 4.03
N GLU A 234 14.48 2.13 4.17
CA GLU A 234 13.70 1.32 5.08
C GLU A 234 13.97 1.78 6.52
N VAL A 235 12.91 2.07 7.28
CA VAL A 235 13.03 2.62 8.62
C VAL A 235 12.19 1.82 9.61
N GLY A 236 12.86 1.26 10.63
CA GLY A 236 12.19 0.67 11.78
C GLY A 236 11.74 1.76 12.76
N ILE A 237 10.49 1.67 13.20
CA ILE A 237 9.85 2.63 14.12
C ILE A 237 9.27 1.85 15.29
N GLY A 238 9.80 2.08 16.49
CA GLY A 238 9.22 1.57 17.73
C GLY A 238 8.26 2.61 18.33
N PHE A 239 7.11 2.19 18.82
CA PHE A 239 6.11 3.10 19.38
C PHE A 239 5.43 2.56 20.65
N SER A 240 4.86 3.50 21.42
CA SER A 240 3.91 3.24 22.49
C SER A 240 2.87 4.37 22.55
N GLY A 241 1.69 4.10 23.13
CA GLY A 241 0.66 5.11 23.19
C GLY A 241 -0.62 4.64 23.86
N THR A 242 -1.72 5.36 23.59
CA THR A 242 -3.05 5.11 24.13
C THR A 242 -4.07 4.98 23.00
N TYR A 243 -5.21 4.37 23.29
CA TYR A 243 -6.34 4.23 22.39
C TYR A 243 -7.68 4.30 23.11
N ASP A 244 -8.70 4.61 22.35
CA ASP A 244 -10.11 4.54 22.73
C ASP A 244 -10.95 3.99 21.54
N ASP A 245 -12.27 4.08 21.65
CA ASP A 245 -13.20 3.62 20.60
C ASP A 245 -13.19 4.46 19.33
N GLN A 246 -12.62 5.67 19.36
CA GLN A 246 -12.62 6.62 18.26
C GLN A 246 -11.27 6.69 17.55
N GLY A 247 -10.19 6.27 18.23
CA GLY A 247 -8.88 6.39 17.65
C GLY A 247 -7.74 5.92 18.56
N ALA A 248 -6.55 6.30 18.17
CA ALA A 248 -5.34 6.00 18.91
C ALA A 248 -4.33 7.15 18.79
N TRP A 249 -3.47 7.25 19.77
CA TRP A 249 -2.34 8.17 19.76
C TRP A 249 -1.07 7.41 20.10
N LEU A 250 0.05 7.84 19.54
CA LEU A 250 1.34 7.21 19.80
C LEU A 250 2.48 8.23 19.84
N GLU A 251 3.48 7.90 20.61
CA GLU A 251 4.84 8.42 20.56
C GLU A 251 5.75 7.34 19.97
N ALA A 252 6.68 7.76 19.13
CA ALA A 252 7.54 6.82 18.43
C ALA A 252 8.96 7.38 18.28
N THR A 253 9.90 6.46 18.11
CA THR A 253 11.27 6.75 17.73
C THR A 253 11.60 5.97 16.48
N ALA A 254 12.20 6.66 15.51
CA ALA A 254 12.66 6.10 14.25
C ALA A 254 14.16 6.35 14.09
N LEU A 255 14.89 5.38 13.57
CA LEU A 255 16.29 5.52 13.20
C LEU A 255 16.40 5.60 11.68
N ALA A 256 16.52 6.83 11.15
CA ALA A 256 16.68 7.09 9.72
C ALA A 256 18.17 7.34 9.40
N GLY A 257 18.87 6.30 8.96
CA GLY A 257 20.31 6.32 8.78
C GLY A 257 21.02 6.54 10.12
N LYS A 258 21.71 7.69 10.28
CA LYS A 258 22.41 8.08 11.51
C LYS A 258 21.59 9.02 12.41
N ARG A 259 20.36 9.39 12.00
CA ARG A 259 19.49 10.32 12.73
C ARG A 259 18.44 9.55 13.52
N SER A 260 18.35 9.85 14.81
CA SER A 260 17.21 9.44 15.63
C SER A 260 16.13 10.51 15.53
N LEU A 261 14.93 10.13 15.13
CA LEU A 261 13.77 11.03 14.97
C LEU A 261 12.73 10.69 16.03
N ARG A 262 12.24 11.70 16.73
CA ARG A 262 11.08 11.57 17.63
C ARG A 262 9.82 11.94 16.86
N LEU A 263 8.80 11.08 16.95
CA LEU A 263 7.57 11.19 16.20
C LEU A 263 6.37 11.14 17.16
N THR A 264 5.32 11.83 16.79
CA THR A 264 3.98 11.60 17.37
C THR A 264 3.00 11.35 16.26
N ALA A 265 2.00 10.51 16.51
CA ALA A 265 0.93 10.31 15.55
C ALA A 265 -0.42 10.21 16.22
N ALA A 266 -1.44 10.73 15.53
CA ALA A 266 -2.84 10.58 15.86
C ALA A 266 -3.54 9.74 14.77
N LEU A 267 -4.28 8.74 15.22
CA LEU A 267 -5.09 7.87 14.38
C LEU A 267 -6.58 8.14 14.70
N LYS A 268 -7.39 8.39 13.68
CA LYS A 268 -8.83 8.54 13.80
C LYS A 268 -9.52 7.40 13.05
N LEU A 269 -10.38 6.65 13.75
CA LEU A 269 -11.15 5.56 13.15
C LEU A 269 -12.07 6.10 12.06
N MET A 270 -11.99 5.52 10.87
CA MET A 270 -12.82 5.85 9.71
C MET A 270 -13.83 4.75 9.39
N ARG A 271 -13.42 3.49 9.53
CA ARG A 271 -14.23 2.32 9.22
C ARG A 271 -13.80 1.13 10.06
N ARG A 272 -14.74 0.47 10.72
CA ARG A 272 -14.51 -0.84 11.37
C ARG A 272 -14.29 -1.93 10.30
N ALA A 273 -13.36 -2.86 10.54
CA ALA A 273 -13.03 -3.96 9.64
C ALA A 273 -14.16 -5.01 9.58
#